data_e410744bd658fd1fcd145c5b08bca94c
#
_entry.id   e410744bd658fd1fcd145c5b08bca94c
#
_cell.length_a   1.000
_cell.length_b   1.000
_cell.length_c   1.000
_cell.angle_alpha   90.00
_cell.angle_beta   90.00
_cell.angle_gamma   90.00
#
_symmetry.space_group_name_H-M   'P 1'
#
loop_
_entity.id
_entity.type
_entity.pdbx_description
1 polymer ?
#
loop_
_entity_poly.entity_id
_entity_poly.type
_entity_poly.pdbx_seq_one_letter_code
_entity_poly.pdbx_strand_id
1 'polypeptide(L)'
;MEYTYLGATGLKVSVAGLGCGGNSRLGQSTGSSFEESVAIVRGALDLGVNFFDTAEVYGTEEILGVALQNIDRDSVVISTKSRVRAHENSSSVVEVVASLDRSLQKLQTDYVDVFHVHAVKPHEYPF
;
A
#
# COMPACT_ATOMS: atom_id res chain seq x y z
N MET A 1 -15.97 14.67 -0.02
CA MET A 1 -14.67 14.37 -0.64
C MET A 1 -14.74 14.66 -2.13
N GLU A 2 -13.71 15.29 -2.69
CA GLU A 2 -13.57 15.47 -4.14
C GLU A 2 -12.75 14.32 -4.72
N TYR A 3 -12.99 14.00 -6.00
CA TYR A 3 -12.34 12.91 -6.71
C TYR A 3 -11.75 13.38 -8.04
N THR A 4 -10.66 12.75 -8.45
CA THR A 4 -9.98 13.00 -9.73
C THR A 4 -9.51 11.69 -10.33
N TYR A 5 -8.98 11.71 -11.55
CA TYR A 5 -8.33 10.53 -12.15
C TYR A 5 -6.84 10.55 -11.86
N LEU A 6 -6.30 9.38 -11.51
CA LEU A 6 -4.86 9.18 -11.30
C LEU A 6 -4.14 9.13 -12.66
N GLY A 7 -3.77 10.30 -13.17
CA GLY A 7 -3.17 10.43 -14.49
C GLY A 7 -4.04 9.80 -15.59
N ALA A 8 -3.42 9.00 -16.46
CA ALA A 8 -4.08 8.30 -17.57
C ALA A 8 -4.49 6.85 -17.22
N THR A 9 -4.47 6.47 -15.95
CA THR A 9 -4.73 5.07 -15.51
C THR A 9 -6.20 4.65 -15.59
N GLY A 10 -7.12 5.63 -15.64
CA GLY A 10 -8.56 5.38 -15.51
C GLY A 10 -9.02 5.17 -14.06
N LEU A 11 -8.11 5.11 -13.09
CA LEU A 11 -8.45 4.97 -11.67
C LEU A 11 -8.99 6.29 -11.11
N LYS A 12 -10.19 6.26 -10.55
CA LYS A 12 -10.80 7.41 -9.89
C LYS A 12 -10.43 7.40 -8.42
N VAL A 13 -9.69 8.41 -7.98
CA VAL A 13 -9.16 8.51 -6.62
C VAL A 13 -9.66 9.77 -5.92
N SER A 14 -9.80 9.72 -4.60
CA SER A 14 -9.99 10.91 -3.77
C SER A 14 -8.78 11.83 -3.88
N VAL A 15 -9.00 13.14 -3.90
CA VAL A 15 -7.91 14.15 -3.98
C VAL A 15 -6.99 14.11 -2.76
N ALA A 16 -7.49 13.59 -1.64
CA ALA A 16 -6.69 13.26 -0.45
C ALA A 16 -6.58 11.74 -0.34
N GLY A 17 -5.35 11.21 -0.32
CA GLY A 17 -5.06 9.80 -0.04
C GLY A 17 -4.59 9.60 1.39
N LEU A 18 -4.72 8.39 1.92
CA LEU A 18 -4.14 8.02 3.22
C LEU A 18 -2.80 7.29 3.00
N GLY A 19 -1.71 7.92 3.42
CA GLY A 19 -0.40 7.29 3.52
C GLY A 19 -0.28 6.47 4.81
N CYS A 20 -0.03 5.18 4.68
CA CYS A 20 0.08 4.24 5.81
C CYS A 20 1.49 4.11 6.37
N GLY A 21 2.45 4.86 5.83
CA GLY A 21 3.86 4.88 6.24
C GLY A 21 4.25 6.08 7.07
N GLY A 22 5.47 6.57 6.81
CA GLY A 22 6.03 7.73 7.51
C GLY A 22 6.40 7.43 8.96
N ASN A 23 6.50 8.49 9.76
CA ASN A 23 6.92 8.37 11.15
C ASN A 23 5.86 7.75 12.06
N SER A 24 4.58 7.92 11.76
CA SER A 24 3.49 7.41 12.61
C SER A 24 3.11 5.96 12.30
N ARG A 25 3.19 5.52 11.04
CA ARG A 25 2.74 4.19 10.59
C ARG A 25 1.32 3.86 11.09
N LEU A 26 0.37 4.73 10.80
CA LEU A 26 -1.00 4.63 11.32
C LEU A 26 -1.08 4.60 12.87
N GLY A 27 -0.18 5.32 13.54
CA GLY A 27 -0.12 5.36 15.00
C GLY A 27 0.74 4.25 15.63
N GLN A 28 1.14 3.21 14.89
CA GLN A 28 1.94 2.09 15.43
C GLN A 28 3.25 2.55 16.08
N SER A 29 3.93 3.52 15.50
CA SER A 29 5.19 4.06 16.02
C SER A 29 4.99 5.00 17.23
N THR A 30 3.76 5.38 17.54
CA THR A 30 3.39 6.27 18.66
C THR A 30 2.59 5.55 19.75
N GLY A 31 2.46 4.22 19.67
CA GLY A 31 1.86 3.39 20.69
C GLY A 31 0.38 3.06 20.49
N SER A 32 -0.18 3.39 19.32
CA SER A 32 -1.55 2.94 19.00
C SER A 32 -1.61 1.42 18.88
N SER A 33 -2.71 0.84 19.34
CA SER A 33 -3.02 -0.58 19.16
C SER A 33 -3.31 -0.88 17.69
N PHE A 34 -3.34 -2.17 17.34
CA PHE A 34 -3.73 -2.62 16.02
C PHE A 34 -5.15 -2.16 15.67
N GLU A 35 -6.07 -2.29 16.61
CA GLU A 35 -7.48 -1.91 16.45
C GLU A 35 -7.65 -0.40 16.25
N GLU A 36 -6.88 0.42 16.99
CA GLU A 36 -6.86 1.87 16.80
C GLU A 36 -6.34 2.24 15.40
N SER A 37 -5.31 1.54 14.92
CA SER A 37 -4.77 1.74 13.57
C SER A 37 -5.77 1.34 12.48
N VAL A 38 -6.51 0.25 12.67
CA VAL A 38 -7.63 -0.15 11.80
C VAL A 38 -8.73 0.92 11.81
N ALA A 39 -9.05 1.48 12.98
CA ALA A 39 -10.05 2.54 13.10
C ALA A 39 -9.65 3.82 12.36
N ILE A 40 -8.36 4.17 12.29
CA ILE A 40 -7.85 5.29 11.48
C ILE A 40 -8.19 5.08 9.99
N VAL A 41 -7.94 3.90 9.46
CA VAL A 41 -8.23 3.59 8.05
C VAL A 41 -9.74 3.64 7.79
N ARG A 42 -10.54 3.06 8.67
CA ARG A 42 -12.01 3.08 8.55
C ARG A 42 -12.57 4.50 8.64
N GLY A 43 -12.04 5.34 9.54
CA GLY A 43 -12.40 6.74 9.60
C GLY A 43 -12.07 7.51 8.32
N ALA A 44 -10.96 7.20 7.66
CA ALA A 44 -10.64 7.76 6.35
C ALA A 44 -11.65 7.33 5.27
N LEU A 45 -12.06 6.06 5.25
CA LEU A 45 -13.13 5.56 4.36
C LEU A 45 -14.44 6.31 4.58
N ASP A 46 -14.85 6.49 5.85
CA ASP A 46 -16.08 7.21 6.21
C ASP A 46 -16.07 8.67 5.75
N LEU A 47 -14.89 9.28 5.66
CA LEU A 47 -14.68 10.62 5.10
C LEU A 47 -14.60 10.63 3.56
N GLY A 48 -14.71 9.48 2.92
CA GLY A 48 -14.69 9.32 1.47
C GLY A 48 -13.29 9.18 0.87
N VAL A 49 -12.26 8.93 1.68
CA VAL A 49 -10.94 8.55 1.14
C VAL A 49 -11.05 7.15 0.53
N ASN A 50 -10.62 7.00 -0.71
CA ASN A 50 -10.57 5.72 -1.39
C ASN A 50 -9.17 5.37 -1.94
N PHE A 51 -8.17 6.20 -1.68
CA PHE A 51 -6.80 5.98 -2.13
C PHE A 51 -5.87 5.75 -0.93
N PHE A 52 -5.28 4.55 -0.85
CA PHE A 52 -4.44 4.10 0.26
C PHE A 52 -3.06 3.72 -0.26
N ASP A 53 -2.02 4.34 0.32
CA ASP A 53 -0.64 4.10 -0.05
C ASP A 53 0.14 3.45 1.10
N THR A 54 0.63 2.24 0.88
CA THR A 54 1.42 1.47 1.83
C THR A 54 2.71 0.94 1.20
N ALA A 55 3.46 0.13 1.91
CA ALA A 55 4.63 -0.59 1.42
C ALA A 55 4.92 -1.80 2.32
N GLU A 56 5.57 -2.84 1.77
CA GLU A 56 6.02 -4.01 2.53
C GLU A 56 6.81 -3.62 3.79
N VAL A 57 7.72 -2.64 3.66
CA VAL A 57 8.61 -2.21 4.76
C VAL A 57 7.93 -1.35 5.82
N TYR A 58 6.69 -0.91 5.61
CA TYR A 58 5.98 -0.11 6.61
C TYR A 58 5.38 -0.97 7.73
N GLY A 59 5.08 -2.25 7.44
CA GLY A 59 4.43 -3.15 8.38
C GLY A 59 2.94 -2.86 8.60
N THR A 60 2.33 -2.07 7.73
CA THR A 60 0.94 -1.60 7.85
C THR A 60 -0.02 -2.26 6.86
N GLU A 61 0.46 -3.16 5.99
CA GLU A 61 -0.36 -3.84 5.00
C GLU A 61 -1.45 -4.70 5.63
N GLU A 62 -1.17 -5.40 6.74
CA GLU A 62 -2.15 -6.20 7.45
C GLU A 62 -3.26 -5.35 8.09
N ILE A 63 -2.90 -4.17 8.63
CA ILE A 63 -3.87 -3.20 9.15
C ILE A 63 -4.83 -2.75 8.04
N LEU A 64 -4.27 -2.41 6.89
CA LEU A 64 -5.06 -1.99 5.73
C LEU A 64 -5.96 -3.13 5.25
N GLY A 65 -5.44 -4.37 5.14
CA GLY A 65 -6.20 -5.55 4.76
C GLY A 65 -7.41 -5.80 5.68
N VAL A 66 -7.20 -5.76 7.00
CA VAL A 66 -8.29 -5.91 7.98
C VAL A 66 -9.30 -4.75 7.92
N ALA A 67 -8.81 -3.53 7.74
CA ALA A 67 -9.70 -2.36 7.67
C ALA A 67 -10.62 -2.39 6.44
N LEU A 68 -10.14 -2.94 5.32
CA LEU A 68 -10.87 -3.02 4.06
C LEU A 68 -11.76 -4.27 3.93
N GLN A 69 -11.77 -5.16 4.93
CA GLN A 69 -12.71 -6.30 4.92
C GLN A 69 -14.16 -5.82 4.78
N ASN A 70 -14.93 -6.50 3.94
CA ASN A 70 -16.33 -6.17 3.61
C ASN A 70 -16.53 -4.83 2.87
N ILE A 71 -15.46 -4.20 2.39
CA ILE A 71 -15.52 -3.09 1.45
C ILE A 71 -15.45 -3.67 0.03
N ASP A 72 -16.27 -3.13 -0.87
CA ASP A 72 -16.17 -3.46 -2.29
C ASP A 72 -14.76 -3.11 -2.79
N ARG A 73 -14.00 -4.14 -3.21
CA ARG A 73 -12.59 -3.97 -3.60
C ARG A 73 -12.42 -2.98 -4.75
N ASP A 74 -13.36 -2.91 -5.68
CA ASP A 74 -13.33 -2.00 -6.83
C ASP A 74 -13.62 -0.54 -6.42
N SER A 75 -14.12 -0.32 -5.20
CA SER A 75 -14.40 1.03 -4.69
C SER A 75 -13.16 1.72 -4.09
N VAL A 76 -12.06 0.99 -3.90
CA VAL A 76 -10.82 1.50 -3.32
C VAL A 76 -9.62 1.27 -4.23
N VAL A 77 -8.65 2.16 -4.17
CA VAL A 77 -7.38 2.08 -4.89
C VAL A 77 -6.26 1.85 -3.89
N ILE A 78 -5.56 0.73 -4.03
CA ILE A 78 -4.45 0.32 -3.16
C ILE A 78 -3.14 0.44 -3.93
N SER A 79 -2.23 1.24 -3.37
CA SER A 79 -0.84 1.35 -3.81
C SER A 79 0.07 0.70 -2.78
N THR A 80 0.95 -0.21 -3.20
CA THR A 80 2.00 -0.76 -2.35
C THR A 80 3.34 -0.79 -3.07
N LYS A 81 4.42 -1.11 -2.35
CA LYS A 81 5.79 -0.99 -2.83
C LYS A 81 6.65 -2.11 -2.26
N SER A 82 7.58 -2.61 -3.07
CA SER A 82 8.62 -3.53 -2.62
C SER A 82 10.02 -3.00 -2.97
N ARG A 83 10.98 -3.30 -2.11
CA ARG A 83 12.40 -3.05 -2.43
C ARG A 83 12.94 -4.17 -3.31
N VAL A 84 13.66 -3.79 -4.36
CA VAL A 84 14.52 -4.74 -5.06
C VAL A 84 15.72 -5.01 -4.17
N ARG A 85 15.85 -6.24 -3.67
CA ARG A 85 17.04 -6.71 -2.98
C ARG A 85 17.85 -7.55 -3.97
N ALA A 86 18.93 -6.98 -4.49
CA ALA A 86 19.90 -7.76 -5.25
C ALA A 86 20.65 -8.67 -4.28
N HIS A 87 20.26 -9.92 -4.18
CA HIS A 87 21.09 -10.97 -3.60
C HIS A 87 21.89 -11.64 -4.71
N GLU A 88 23.16 -11.96 -4.44
CA GLU A 88 24.11 -12.50 -5.43
C GLU A 88 23.63 -13.78 -6.16
N ASN A 89 22.57 -14.43 -5.70
CA ASN A 89 22.08 -15.72 -6.20
C ASN A 89 20.60 -15.76 -6.59
N SER A 90 19.86 -14.65 -6.59
CA SER A 90 18.46 -14.65 -7.01
C SER A 90 18.19 -13.59 -8.07
N SER A 91 17.33 -13.93 -9.03
CA SER A 91 16.81 -12.96 -10.00
C SER A 91 16.00 -11.91 -9.24
N SER A 92 16.34 -10.63 -9.40
CA SER A 92 15.61 -9.50 -8.81
C SER A 92 14.11 -9.53 -9.15
N VAL A 93 13.74 -10.09 -10.30
CA VAL A 93 12.33 -10.26 -10.72
C VAL A 93 11.61 -11.28 -9.85
N VAL A 94 12.23 -12.44 -9.55
CA VAL A 94 11.62 -13.47 -8.68
C VAL A 94 11.35 -12.93 -7.28
N GLU A 95 12.26 -12.12 -6.74
CA GLU A 95 12.09 -11.51 -5.43
C GLU A 95 10.98 -10.46 -5.40
N VAL A 96 10.87 -9.64 -6.44
CA VAL A 96 9.79 -8.65 -6.56
C VAL A 96 8.43 -9.32 -6.63
N VAL A 97 8.30 -10.40 -7.41
CA VAL A 97 7.06 -11.19 -7.49
C VAL A 97 6.72 -11.82 -6.13
N ALA A 98 7.69 -12.48 -5.49
CA ALA A 98 7.48 -13.08 -4.16
C ALA A 98 7.13 -12.02 -3.09
N SER A 99 7.67 -10.81 -3.20
CA SER A 99 7.32 -9.71 -2.33
C SER A 99 5.88 -9.23 -2.57
N LEU A 100 5.45 -9.14 -3.83
CA LEU A 100 4.06 -8.82 -4.15
C LEU A 100 3.11 -9.88 -3.59
N ASP A 101 3.42 -11.17 -3.75
CA ASP A 101 2.59 -12.25 -3.20
C ASP A 101 2.42 -12.13 -1.67
N ARG A 102 3.50 -11.81 -0.94
CA ARG A 102 3.42 -11.54 0.51
C ARG A 102 2.56 -10.32 0.84
N SER A 103 2.68 -9.25 0.05
CA SER A 103 1.85 -8.05 0.22
C SER A 103 0.37 -8.36 -0.01
N LEU A 104 0.03 -9.11 -1.06
CA LEU A 104 -1.34 -9.53 -1.35
C LEU A 104 -1.95 -10.36 -0.21
N GLN A 105 -1.16 -11.28 0.38
CA GLN A 105 -1.59 -12.07 1.54
C GLN A 105 -1.91 -11.18 2.75
N LYS A 106 -1.06 -10.20 3.07
CA LYS A 106 -1.27 -9.27 4.19
C LYS A 106 -2.44 -8.32 3.92
N LEU A 107 -2.55 -7.81 2.70
CA LEU A 107 -3.65 -6.95 2.25
C LEU A 107 -4.97 -7.71 2.11
N GLN A 108 -4.95 -9.05 2.13
CA GLN A 108 -6.11 -9.93 1.99
C GLN A 108 -6.90 -9.65 0.68
N THR A 109 -6.17 -9.44 -0.40
CA THR A 109 -6.69 -9.16 -1.75
C THR A 109 -5.88 -9.92 -2.79
N ASP A 110 -6.44 -10.14 -3.95
CA ASP A 110 -5.80 -10.84 -5.08
C ASP A 110 -5.11 -9.87 -6.07
N TYR A 111 -5.30 -8.57 -5.91
CA TYR A 111 -4.60 -7.57 -6.71
C TYR A 111 -4.35 -6.27 -5.95
N VAL A 112 -3.38 -5.48 -6.41
CA VAL A 112 -3.19 -4.07 -6.08
C VAL A 112 -3.30 -3.24 -7.34
N ASP A 113 -3.75 -1.99 -7.22
CA ASP A 113 -3.99 -1.11 -8.37
C ASP A 113 -2.67 -0.47 -8.85
N VAL A 114 -1.77 -0.19 -7.91
CA VAL A 114 -0.46 0.40 -8.19
C VAL A 114 0.61 -0.35 -7.40
N PHE A 115 1.64 -0.81 -8.11
CA PHE A 115 2.80 -1.45 -7.49
C PHE A 115 4.07 -0.70 -7.85
N HIS A 116 4.83 -0.27 -6.84
CA HIS A 116 6.06 0.49 -7.04
C HIS A 116 7.31 -0.33 -6.69
N VAL A 117 8.38 -0.05 -7.41
CA VAL A 117 9.73 -0.42 -6.97
C VAL A 117 10.22 0.66 -5.99
N HIS A 118 10.49 0.27 -4.74
CA HIS A 118 10.68 1.18 -3.62
C HIS A 118 12.16 1.57 -3.43
N ALA A 119 12.42 2.87 -3.38
CA ALA A 119 13.72 3.45 -3.03
C ALA A 119 14.88 2.92 -3.90
N VAL A 120 14.68 2.84 -5.21
CA VAL A 120 15.71 2.41 -6.17
C VAL A 120 16.77 3.50 -6.28
N LYS A 121 18.04 3.12 -6.13
CA LYS A 121 19.18 4.04 -6.30
C LYS A 121 19.54 4.18 -7.77
N PRO A 122 20.14 5.32 -8.21
CA PRO A 122 20.48 5.54 -9.61
C PRO A 122 21.30 4.42 -10.25
N HIS A 123 22.22 3.80 -9.51
CA HIS A 123 23.07 2.71 -10.00
C HIS A 123 22.36 1.33 -10.08
N GLU A 124 21.17 1.23 -9.55
CA GLU A 124 20.31 0.01 -9.60
C GLU A 124 19.41 0.02 -10.85
N TYR A 125 19.39 1.13 -11.62
CA TYR A 125 18.71 1.20 -12.91
C TYR A 125 19.64 0.67 -14.01
N PRO A 126 19.18 -0.29 -14.83
CA PRO A 126 19.99 -0.89 -15.89
C PRO A 126 20.04 -0.06 -17.19
N PHE A 127 19.90 1.27 -17.11
CA PHE A 127 19.92 2.16 -18.29
C PHE A 127 21.19 2.97 -18.38
#